data_5392350ac8bc3e92df3170f86ab40879
#
_entry.id   5392350ac8bc3e92df3170f86ab40879
#
_cell.length_a   1.000
_cell.length_b   1.000
_cell.length_c   1.000
_cell.angle_alpha   90.00
_cell.angle_beta   90.00
_cell.angle_gamma   90.00
#
_symmetry.space_group_name_H-M   'P 1'
#
loop_
_entity.id
_entity.type
_entity.pdbx_description
1 polymer ?
#
loop_
_entity_poly.entity_id
_entity_poly.type
_entity_poly.pdbx_seq_one_letter_code
_entity_poly.pdbx_strand_id
1 'polypeptide(L)'
;MPRKPRQLPAQNTLPYLLLTLTALCGEYPIRQISHLPGGSAYLESVVTALRRDGLLRTFSKDGLRGLRLTSSAKRLLLADAPEWFSAYLTGSSEPNKLKSEIPRRLRLHRMAEILTIMHNAGIPAFPWEKAPFSAASQSAACLLYTSDAADD
;
A
#
# COMPACT_ATOMS: atom_id res chain seq x y z
N MET A 1 -9.47 28.73 -15.30
CA MET A 1 -8.91 27.57 -16.04
C MET A 1 -9.50 26.29 -15.47
N PRO A 2 -10.07 25.43 -16.30
CA PRO A 2 -10.51 24.14 -15.82
C PRO A 2 -9.29 23.35 -15.32
N ARG A 3 -9.39 22.77 -14.12
CA ARG A 3 -8.34 21.89 -13.61
C ARG A 3 -8.25 20.67 -14.53
N LYS A 4 -7.02 20.30 -14.91
CA LYS A 4 -6.80 19.03 -15.59
C LYS A 4 -7.38 17.90 -14.73
N PRO A 5 -8.09 16.93 -15.34
CA PRO A 5 -8.54 15.79 -14.58
C PRO A 5 -7.33 15.09 -13.96
N ARG A 6 -7.46 14.68 -12.70
CA ARG A 6 -6.41 13.92 -12.01
C ARG A 6 -6.26 12.57 -12.68
N GLN A 7 -5.03 12.21 -12.95
CA GLN A 7 -4.70 10.95 -13.61
C GLN A 7 -3.72 10.16 -12.76
N LEU A 8 -3.87 8.83 -12.80
CA LEU A 8 -2.92 7.94 -12.15
C LEU A 8 -1.66 7.82 -13.00
N PRO A 9 -0.49 7.61 -12.36
CA PRO A 9 0.70 7.15 -13.07
C PRO A 9 0.48 5.75 -13.66
N ALA A 10 1.36 5.34 -14.58
CA ALA A 10 1.29 4.01 -15.18
C ALA A 10 1.57 2.91 -14.15
N GLN A 11 0.91 1.75 -14.29
CA GLN A 11 0.96 0.66 -13.30
C GLN A 11 2.37 0.12 -13.02
N ASN A 12 3.25 0.13 -14.00
CA ASN A 12 4.60 -0.43 -13.87
C ASN A 12 5.64 0.61 -13.40
N THR A 13 5.20 1.67 -12.76
CA THR A 13 6.09 2.76 -12.32
C THR A 13 6.16 2.83 -10.80
N LEU A 14 7.24 3.42 -10.31
CA LEU A 14 7.42 3.66 -8.88
C LEU A 14 6.31 4.52 -8.25
N PRO A 15 5.82 5.59 -8.90
CA PRO A 15 4.69 6.33 -8.36
C PRO A 15 3.45 5.47 -8.13
N TYR A 16 3.12 4.57 -9.05
CA TYR A 16 1.99 3.65 -8.87
C TYR A 16 2.26 2.65 -7.74
N LEU A 17 3.48 2.16 -7.63
CA LEU A 17 3.89 1.28 -6.52
C LEU A 17 3.67 1.96 -5.17
N LEU A 18 4.07 3.21 -5.03
CA LEU A 18 3.88 3.96 -3.78
C LEU A 18 2.39 4.14 -3.46
N LEU A 19 1.56 4.43 -4.45
CA LEU A 19 0.11 4.49 -4.27
C LEU A 19 -0.46 3.14 -3.84
N THR A 20 0.00 2.05 -4.44
CA THR A 20 -0.43 0.69 -4.10
C THR A 20 -0.05 0.33 -2.66
N LEU A 21 1.18 0.57 -2.26
CA LEU A 21 1.63 0.32 -0.89
C LEU A 21 0.82 1.13 0.11
N THR A 22 0.56 2.39 -0.19
CA THR A 22 -0.25 3.26 0.65
C THR A 22 -1.69 2.76 0.76
N ALA A 23 -2.25 2.26 -0.35
CA ALA A 23 -3.61 1.70 -0.37
C ALA A 23 -3.71 0.47 0.55
N LEU A 24 -2.76 -0.43 0.47
CA LEU A 24 -2.78 -1.68 1.25
C LEU A 24 -2.51 -1.44 2.74
N CYS A 25 -1.62 -0.51 3.05
CA CYS A 25 -1.24 -0.21 4.43
C CYS A 25 -2.17 0.80 5.11
N GLY A 26 -2.85 1.63 4.33
CA GLY A 26 -3.64 2.75 4.84
C GLY A 26 -2.82 4.00 5.10
N GLU A 27 -1.59 3.86 5.56
CA GLU A 27 -0.65 4.96 5.75
C GLU A 27 0.77 4.48 5.54
N TYR A 28 1.51 5.16 4.66
CA TYR A 28 2.89 4.82 4.35
C TYR A 28 3.83 5.77 5.10
N PRO A 29 4.74 5.27 5.97
CA PRO A 29 5.61 6.16 6.75
C PRO A 29 6.60 6.90 5.86
N ILE A 30 6.75 8.20 6.09
CA ILE A 30 7.67 9.02 5.30
C ILE A 30 9.11 8.51 5.40
N ARG A 31 9.52 8.04 6.58
CA ARG A 31 10.85 7.47 6.80
C ARG A 31 11.13 6.24 5.95
N GLN A 32 10.10 5.52 5.50
CA GLN A 32 10.24 4.29 4.72
C GLN A 32 10.48 4.56 3.23
N ILE A 33 10.25 5.78 2.76
CA ILE A 33 10.39 6.14 1.34
C ILE A 33 11.82 5.88 0.85
N SER A 34 12.83 6.13 1.69
CA SER A 34 14.24 5.90 1.34
C SER A 34 14.57 4.43 1.06
N HIS A 35 13.72 3.49 1.48
CA HIS A 35 13.90 2.06 1.24
C HIS A 35 13.26 1.59 -0.08
N LEU A 36 12.54 2.46 -0.77
CA LEU A 36 12.01 2.16 -2.11
C LEU A 36 13.13 2.18 -3.14
N PRO A 37 12.98 1.41 -4.25
CA PRO A 37 14.00 1.44 -5.31
C PRO A 37 14.09 2.82 -5.96
N GLY A 38 15.30 3.35 -6.05
CA GLY A 38 15.56 4.64 -6.66
C GLY A 38 16.43 5.54 -5.78
N GLY A 39 17.00 6.57 -6.38
CA GLY A 39 17.80 7.57 -5.66
C GLY A 39 16.93 8.52 -4.84
N SER A 40 17.49 9.10 -3.78
CA SER A 40 16.75 9.97 -2.86
C SER A 40 16.12 11.17 -3.58
N ALA A 41 16.82 11.80 -4.50
CA ALA A 41 16.30 12.93 -5.27
C ALA A 41 15.09 12.52 -6.13
N TYR A 42 15.15 11.35 -6.76
CA TYR A 42 14.06 10.81 -7.55
C TYR A 42 12.85 10.50 -6.66
N LEU A 43 13.06 9.84 -5.53
CA LEU A 43 11.99 9.50 -4.58
C LEU A 43 11.29 10.76 -4.05
N GLU A 44 12.05 11.80 -3.71
CA GLU A 44 11.49 13.09 -3.30
C GLU A 44 10.62 13.70 -4.41
N SER A 45 11.09 13.64 -5.66
CA SER A 45 10.33 14.16 -6.80
C SER A 45 9.04 13.40 -7.03
N VAL A 46 9.04 12.08 -6.82
CA VAL A 46 7.84 11.24 -6.94
C VAL A 46 6.81 11.65 -5.88
N VAL A 47 7.22 11.77 -4.62
CA VAL A 47 6.32 12.15 -3.53
C VAL A 47 5.76 13.56 -3.76
N THR A 48 6.63 14.50 -4.15
CA THR A 48 6.22 15.89 -4.42
C THR A 48 5.20 15.93 -5.55
N ALA A 49 5.43 15.21 -6.64
CA ALA A 49 4.51 15.15 -7.78
C ALA A 49 3.15 14.56 -7.38
N LEU A 50 3.13 13.45 -6.65
CA LEU A 50 1.89 12.81 -6.21
C LEU A 50 1.09 13.71 -5.25
N ARG A 51 1.77 14.44 -4.39
CA ARG A 51 1.11 15.41 -3.50
C ARG A 51 0.56 16.60 -4.29
N ARG A 52 1.35 17.14 -5.22
CA ARG A 52 0.92 18.25 -6.09
C ARG A 52 -0.28 17.84 -6.93
N ASP A 53 -0.30 16.62 -7.45
CA ASP A 53 -1.38 16.11 -8.27
C ASP A 53 -2.62 15.72 -7.45
N GLY A 54 -2.55 15.86 -6.13
CA GLY A 54 -3.67 15.59 -5.25
C GLY A 54 -4.00 14.12 -5.06
N LEU A 55 -3.00 13.24 -5.21
CA LEU A 55 -3.15 11.80 -5.02
C LEU A 55 -2.70 11.34 -3.64
N LEU A 56 -1.71 12.01 -3.05
CA LEU A 56 -1.24 11.77 -1.70
C LEU A 56 -1.37 13.01 -0.83
N ARG A 57 -1.55 12.80 0.46
CA ARG A 57 -1.49 13.85 1.48
C ARG A 57 -0.63 13.39 2.65
N THR A 58 0.02 14.33 3.30
CA THR A 58 0.80 14.03 4.51
C THR A 58 -0.12 14.12 5.73
N PHE A 59 -0.03 13.12 6.60
CA PHE A 59 -0.68 13.15 7.90
C PHE A 59 0.41 13.14 8.98
N SER A 60 0.40 14.16 9.84
CA SER A 60 1.37 14.31 10.92
C SER A 60 0.64 14.58 12.23
N LYS A 61 0.88 13.72 13.22
CA LYS A 61 0.31 13.87 14.56
C LYS A 61 1.23 13.18 15.55
N ASP A 62 1.50 13.83 16.68
CA ASP A 62 2.32 13.29 17.76
C ASP A 62 3.72 12.85 17.31
N GLY A 63 4.30 13.58 16.35
CA GLY A 63 5.62 13.28 15.80
C GLY A 63 5.66 12.16 14.78
N LEU A 64 4.54 11.48 14.53
CA LEU A 64 4.45 10.40 13.57
C LEU A 64 3.93 10.92 12.22
N ARG A 65 4.75 10.79 11.17
CA ARG A 65 4.45 11.32 9.84
C ARG A 65 4.26 10.20 8.83
N GLY A 66 3.17 10.26 8.08
CA GLY A 66 2.86 9.29 7.05
C GLY A 66 2.15 9.90 5.86
N LEU A 67 2.14 9.16 4.76
CA LEU A 67 1.41 9.50 3.55
C LEU A 67 0.10 8.72 3.53
N ARG A 68 -0.98 9.38 3.15
CA ARG A 68 -2.30 8.78 2.97
C ARG A 68 -2.84 9.09 1.59
N LEU A 69 -3.65 8.19 1.06
CA LEU A 69 -4.36 8.44 -0.19
C LEU A 69 -5.44 9.51 0.03
N THR A 70 -5.57 10.39 -0.96
CA THR A 70 -6.72 11.29 -1.04
C THR A 70 -7.96 10.52 -1.49
N SER A 71 -9.15 11.10 -1.28
CA SER A 71 -10.39 10.50 -1.81
C SER A 71 -10.36 10.35 -3.32
N SER A 72 -9.72 11.29 -4.02
CA SER A 72 -9.55 11.21 -5.48
C SER A 72 -8.69 10.04 -5.90
N ALA A 73 -7.56 9.81 -5.19
CA ALA A 73 -6.68 8.69 -5.46
C ALA A 73 -7.40 7.35 -5.26
N LYS A 74 -8.17 7.22 -4.18
CA LYS A 74 -8.96 6.01 -3.91
C LYS A 74 -9.94 5.70 -5.04
N ARG A 75 -10.66 6.72 -5.51
CA ARG A 75 -11.62 6.55 -6.62
C ARG A 75 -10.91 6.13 -7.91
N LEU A 76 -9.77 6.76 -8.22
CA LEU A 76 -9.02 6.45 -9.43
C LEU A 76 -8.44 5.04 -9.40
N LEU A 77 -7.88 4.62 -8.26
CA LEU A 77 -7.35 3.25 -8.10
C LEU A 77 -8.46 2.20 -8.21
N LEU A 78 -9.62 2.44 -7.59
CA LEU A 78 -10.76 1.54 -7.69
C LEU A 78 -11.29 1.41 -9.12
N ALA A 79 -11.27 2.51 -9.88
CA ALA A 79 -11.68 2.49 -11.28
C ALA A 79 -10.66 1.80 -12.18
N ASP A 80 -9.36 1.96 -11.87
CA ASP A 80 -8.25 1.41 -12.65
C ASP A 80 -8.11 -0.11 -12.48
N ALA A 81 -8.17 -0.59 -11.25
CA ALA A 81 -8.00 -2.01 -10.93
C ALA A 81 -8.91 -2.42 -9.76
N PRO A 82 -10.23 -2.51 -9.99
CA PRO A 82 -11.18 -2.84 -8.91
C PRO A 82 -10.89 -4.19 -8.27
N GLU A 83 -10.41 -5.18 -9.04
CA GLU A 83 -10.05 -6.50 -8.54
C GLU A 83 -8.89 -6.46 -7.54
N TRP A 84 -8.03 -5.44 -7.61
CA TRP A 84 -6.91 -5.28 -6.68
C TRP A 84 -7.29 -4.50 -5.44
N PHE A 85 -8.06 -3.44 -5.60
CA PHE A 85 -8.23 -2.43 -4.55
C PHE A 85 -9.57 -2.51 -3.82
N SER A 86 -10.54 -3.27 -4.30
CA SER A 86 -11.87 -3.31 -3.68
C SER A 86 -11.81 -3.75 -2.21
N ALA A 87 -10.96 -4.73 -1.89
CA ALA A 87 -10.82 -5.24 -0.52
C ALA A 87 -10.21 -4.22 0.45
N TYR A 88 -9.45 -3.26 -0.06
CA TYR A 88 -8.68 -2.31 0.75
C TYR A 88 -9.27 -0.91 0.79
N LEU A 89 -9.95 -0.50 -0.27
CA LEU A 89 -10.44 0.86 -0.43
C LEU A 89 -11.96 0.98 -0.34
N THR A 90 -12.67 -0.14 -0.26
CA THR A 90 -14.11 -0.21 0.02
C THR A 90 -14.32 -0.89 1.36
N GLY A 91 -15.30 -0.50 2.10
CA GLY A 91 -15.61 -1.11 3.38
C GLY A 91 -16.13 -0.09 4.39
N SER A 92 -16.30 -0.52 5.63
CA SER A 92 -16.76 0.35 6.69
C SER A 92 -15.73 1.46 6.96
N SER A 93 -16.21 2.70 6.96
CA SER A 93 -15.38 3.82 7.37
C SER A 93 -15.17 3.76 8.88
N GLU A 94 -13.93 3.58 9.33
CA GLU A 94 -13.61 3.73 10.73
C GLU A 94 -13.79 5.21 11.14
N PRO A 95 -14.21 5.47 12.39
CA PRO A 95 -14.23 6.84 12.89
C PRO A 95 -12.87 7.52 12.77
N ASN A 96 -12.85 8.78 12.42
CA ASN A 96 -11.60 9.55 12.27
C ASN A 96 -10.72 9.50 13.50
N LYS A 97 -11.32 9.45 14.69
CA LYS A 97 -10.60 9.30 15.95
C LYS A 97 -9.75 8.03 15.97
N LEU A 98 -10.33 6.88 15.59
CA LEU A 98 -9.61 5.61 15.54
C LEU A 98 -8.51 5.62 14.48
N LYS A 99 -8.76 6.25 13.33
CA LYS A 99 -7.77 6.36 12.25
C LYS A 99 -6.53 7.15 12.65
N SER A 100 -6.64 8.01 13.64
CA SER A 100 -5.53 8.86 14.11
C SER A 100 -4.83 8.32 15.36
N GLU A 101 -5.31 7.24 15.97
CA GLU A 101 -4.69 6.66 17.15
C GLU A 101 -3.31 6.09 16.86
N ILE A 102 -2.35 6.41 17.72
CA ILE A 102 -0.94 6.03 17.54
C ILE A 102 -0.76 4.51 17.44
N PRO A 103 -1.33 3.67 18.33
CA PRO A 103 -1.15 2.21 18.21
C PRO A 103 -1.60 1.66 16.86
N ARG A 104 -2.71 2.18 16.31
CA ARG A 104 -3.18 1.79 14.99
C ARG A 104 -2.23 2.25 13.90
N ARG A 105 -1.78 3.49 13.95
CA ARG A 105 -0.84 4.04 12.96
C ARG A 105 0.49 3.31 12.97
N LEU A 106 1.00 2.92 14.13
CA LEU A 106 2.22 2.13 14.25
C LEU A 106 2.07 0.76 13.58
N ARG A 107 0.91 0.11 13.72
CA ARG A 107 0.64 -1.15 13.01
C ARG A 107 0.64 -0.96 11.49
N LEU A 108 0.03 0.12 11.00
CA LEU A 108 0.03 0.43 9.57
C LEU A 108 1.45 0.70 9.04
N HIS A 109 2.25 1.42 9.80
CA HIS A 109 3.64 1.71 9.46
C HIS A 109 4.49 0.43 9.42
N ARG A 110 4.25 -0.50 10.35
CA ARG A 110 4.93 -1.79 10.38
C ARG A 110 4.53 -2.64 9.16
N MET A 111 3.25 -2.62 8.79
CA MET A 111 2.78 -3.29 7.59
C MET A 111 3.50 -2.74 6.35
N ALA A 112 3.65 -1.42 6.26
CA ALA A 112 4.36 -0.77 5.15
C ALA A 112 5.83 -1.21 5.08
N GLU A 113 6.50 -1.33 6.21
CA GLU A 113 7.88 -1.84 6.29
C GLU A 113 7.97 -3.27 5.75
N ILE A 114 7.09 -4.14 6.20
CA ILE A 114 7.07 -5.55 5.79
C ILE A 114 6.82 -5.66 4.28
N LEU A 115 5.82 -4.97 3.75
CA LEU A 115 5.51 -5.02 2.32
C LEU A 115 6.66 -4.47 1.47
N THR A 116 7.32 -3.41 1.92
CA THR A 116 8.48 -2.85 1.22
C THR A 116 9.64 -3.84 1.19
N ILE A 117 9.94 -4.48 2.31
CA ILE A 117 10.99 -5.50 2.39
C ILE A 117 10.68 -6.67 1.46
N MET A 118 9.46 -7.17 1.48
CA MET A 118 9.03 -8.27 0.61
C MET A 118 9.17 -7.89 -0.86
N HIS A 119 8.68 -6.71 -1.23
CA HIS A 119 8.78 -6.22 -2.60
C HIS A 119 10.23 -6.12 -3.07
N ASN A 120 11.12 -5.55 -2.26
CA ASN A 120 12.53 -5.40 -2.58
C ASN A 120 13.26 -6.75 -2.69
N ALA A 121 12.79 -7.76 -1.95
CA ALA A 121 13.35 -9.11 -1.99
C ALA A 121 12.80 -9.95 -3.15
N GLY A 122 11.90 -9.40 -3.97
CA GLY A 122 11.26 -10.13 -5.06
C GLY A 122 10.20 -11.12 -4.60
N ILE A 123 9.76 -11.02 -3.35
CA ILE A 123 8.69 -11.87 -2.81
C ILE A 123 7.35 -11.24 -3.19
N PRO A 124 6.38 -12.01 -3.72
CA PRO A 124 5.06 -11.49 -4.02
C PRO A 124 4.40 -10.89 -2.77
N ALA A 125 4.38 -9.56 -2.70
CA ALA A 125 3.86 -8.83 -1.55
C ALA A 125 2.36 -8.58 -1.66
N PHE A 126 1.84 -8.50 -2.87
CA PHE A 126 0.44 -8.17 -3.12
C PHE A 126 -0.37 -9.42 -3.40
N PRO A 127 -1.63 -9.50 -2.93
CA PRO A 127 -2.46 -10.70 -3.14
C PRO A 127 -2.62 -11.11 -4.61
N TRP A 128 -2.69 -10.12 -5.50
CA TRP A 128 -2.87 -10.38 -6.94
C TRP A 128 -1.60 -10.85 -7.64
N GLU A 129 -0.43 -10.72 -7.01
CA GLU A 129 0.85 -11.23 -7.54
C GLU A 129 1.05 -12.71 -7.24
N LYS A 130 0.26 -13.25 -6.33
CA LYS A 130 0.35 -14.66 -5.96
C LYS A 130 -0.30 -15.50 -7.03
N ALA A 131 0.38 -16.58 -7.45
CA ALA A 131 -0.19 -17.51 -8.42
C ALA A 131 -1.50 -18.11 -7.87
N PRO A 132 -2.54 -18.29 -8.71
CA PRO A 132 -3.75 -18.97 -8.26
C PRO A 132 -3.40 -20.40 -7.84
N PHE A 133 -3.94 -20.82 -6.71
CA PHE A 133 -3.71 -22.18 -6.23
C PHE A 133 -4.35 -23.20 -7.18
N SER A 134 -3.51 -24.07 -7.76
CA SER A 134 -4.01 -25.29 -8.39
C SER A 134 -4.45 -26.27 -7.27
N ALA A 135 -5.24 -27.28 -7.63
CA ALA A 135 -5.65 -28.30 -6.66
C ALA A 135 -4.44 -28.99 -6.00
N ALA A 136 -3.39 -29.24 -6.78
CA ALA A 136 -2.14 -29.81 -6.25
C ALA A 136 -1.43 -28.86 -5.29
N SER A 137 -1.38 -27.56 -5.61
CA SER A 137 -0.80 -26.54 -4.72
C SER A 137 -1.58 -26.39 -3.43
N GLN A 138 -2.90 -26.46 -3.50
CA GLN A 138 -3.75 -26.43 -2.31
C GLN A 138 -3.49 -27.61 -1.40
N SER A 139 -3.35 -28.81 -1.95
CA SER A 139 -3.03 -30.02 -1.18
C SER A 139 -1.68 -29.90 -0.50
N ALA A 140 -0.65 -29.40 -1.20
CA ALA A 140 0.67 -29.18 -0.63
C ALA A 140 0.64 -28.13 0.49
N ALA A 141 -0.09 -27.03 0.30
CA ALA A 141 -0.26 -26.00 1.33
C ALA A 141 -0.96 -26.54 2.57
N CYS A 142 -1.98 -27.37 2.41
CA CYS A 142 -2.69 -28.01 3.52
C CYS A 142 -1.78 -28.96 4.29
N LEU A 143 -0.94 -29.73 3.60
CA LEU A 143 0.00 -30.65 4.23
C LEU A 143 1.06 -29.90 5.05
N LEU A 144 1.61 -28.80 4.52
CA LEU A 144 2.56 -27.96 5.24
C LEU A 144 1.94 -27.36 6.49
N TYR A 145 0.72 -26.84 6.38
CA TYR A 145 0.01 -26.27 7.52
C TYR A 145 -0.28 -27.32 8.59
N THR A 146 -0.67 -28.53 8.19
CA THR A 146 -0.93 -29.64 9.11
C THR A 146 0.35 -30.06 9.83
N SER A 147 1.48 -30.09 9.15
CA SER A 147 2.78 -30.41 9.75
C SER A 147 3.17 -29.40 10.82
N ASP A 148 2.99 -28.11 10.54
CA ASP A 148 3.26 -27.04 11.51
C ASP A 148 2.35 -27.15 12.74
N ALA A 149 1.09 -27.49 12.54
CA ALA A 149 0.13 -27.70 13.64
C ALA A 149 0.47 -28.94 14.47
N ALA A 150 1.08 -29.97 13.87
CA ALA A 150 1.47 -31.20 14.57
C ALA A 150 2.74 -31.03 15.41
N ASP A 151 3.57 -30.05 15.09
CA ASP A 151 4.79 -29.73 15.83
C ASP A 151 4.54 -28.90 17.10
N ASP A 152 3.34 -28.42 17.28
CA ASP A 152 2.89 -27.74 18.49
C ASP A 152 2.53 -28.79 19.57
#